data_d87a2be0eb90d6291bb76bb7c0622143
#
_entry.id   d87a2be0eb90d6291bb76bb7c0622143
#
_cell.length_a   1.000
_cell.length_b   1.000
_cell.length_c   1.000
_cell.angle_alpha   90.00
_cell.angle_beta   90.00
_cell.angle_gamma   90.00
#
_symmetry.space_group_name_H-M   'P 1'
#
loop_
_entity.id
_entity.type
_entity.pdbx_description
1 polymer ?
#
loop_
_entity_poly.entity_id
_entity_poly.type
_entity_poly.pdbx_seq_one_letter_code
_entity_poly.pdbx_strand_id
1 'polypeptide(L)'
;MRGYGWTVLLTAVGTPLVYLFAMGVGLAALVDANTGAGGVPLGAGRAVPYLVFVAPALLATAAIMVAAEENTYPVMSGFKWRRTYYGPQATPLASRQLVNGHCLGVLCRLLLTCGLYFLFLLLFGAVPEASGWAMIPTAALGGFAFGLPLMAYASGIEDEKGQFALVQRFVVMPLFLFSGTFFPLEAMPPAVRWFGWISPLWHSTELGRVAGYGQVEPAWLTVLRVCYLALLAAAGWLLARRVYARRLGT
;
A
#
# COMPACT_ATOMS: atom_id res chain seq x y z
N MET A 1 -7.81 -9.75 24.99
CA MET A 1 -8.12 -8.78 23.92
C MET A 1 -7.48 -7.39 24.08
N ARG A 2 -7.26 -6.88 25.28
CA ARG A 2 -6.66 -5.56 25.49
C ARG A 2 -5.17 -5.42 25.01
N GLY A 3 -4.36 -6.47 25.09
CA GLY A 3 -2.97 -6.43 24.64
C GLY A 3 -2.77 -6.29 23.12
N TYR A 4 -3.68 -6.86 22.31
CA TYR A 4 -3.58 -6.78 20.85
C TYR A 4 -3.81 -5.37 20.29
N GLY A 5 -4.69 -4.59 20.94
CA GLY A 5 -4.94 -3.19 20.51
C GLY A 5 -3.71 -2.31 20.65
N TRP A 6 -2.94 -2.45 21.72
CA TRP A 6 -1.69 -1.70 21.90
C TRP A 6 -0.60 -2.07 20.89
N THR A 7 -0.48 -3.36 20.56
CA THR A 7 0.48 -3.81 19.53
C THR A 7 0.13 -3.22 18.16
N VAL A 8 -1.16 -3.23 17.79
CA VAL A 8 -1.63 -2.63 16.53
C VAL A 8 -1.37 -1.13 16.49
N LEU A 9 -1.65 -0.40 17.60
CA LEU A 9 -1.36 1.03 17.68
C LEU A 9 0.14 1.31 17.60
N LEU A 10 0.96 0.57 18.34
CA LEU A 10 2.42 0.75 18.33
C LEU A 10 3.03 0.46 16.95
N THR A 11 2.57 -0.56 16.25
CA THR A 11 3.06 -0.85 14.89
C THR A 11 2.52 0.15 13.87
N ALA A 12 1.26 0.54 13.97
CA ALA A 12 0.64 1.52 13.06
C ALA A 12 1.24 2.93 13.20
N VAL A 13 1.73 3.29 14.39
CA VAL A 13 2.32 4.59 14.69
C VAL A 13 3.86 4.54 14.68
N GLY A 14 4.44 3.52 15.29
CA GLY A 14 5.90 3.43 15.47
C GLY A 14 6.66 3.25 14.17
N THR A 15 6.23 2.34 13.31
CA THR A 15 6.90 2.10 12.02
C THR A 15 6.89 3.34 11.13
N PRO A 16 5.75 4.02 10.89
CA PRO A 16 5.74 5.29 10.16
C PRO A 16 6.65 6.35 10.74
N LEU A 17 6.63 6.55 12.06
CA LEU A 17 7.47 7.56 12.71
C LEU A 17 8.96 7.27 12.53
N VAL A 18 9.39 6.02 12.68
CA VAL A 18 10.80 5.65 12.48
C VAL A 18 11.22 5.93 11.03
N TYR A 19 10.40 5.56 10.04
CA TYR A 19 10.70 5.84 8.64
C TYR A 19 10.72 7.35 8.34
N LEU A 20 9.74 8.11 8.82
CA LEU A 20 9.69 9.56 8.63
C LEU A 20 10.88 10.26 9.30
N PHE A 21 11.27 9.82 10.50
CA PHE A 21 12.41 10.39 11.19
C PHE A 21 13.72 10.05 10.47
N ALA A 22 13.93 8.78 10.10
CA ALA A 22 15.13 8.34 9.39
C ALA A 22 15.26 8.99 8.01
N MET A 23 14.18 9.04 7.23
CA MET A 23 14.18 9.61 5.89
C MET A 23 14.02 11.11 5.90
N GLY A 24 13.16 11.66 6.77
CA GLY A 24 12.84 13.08 6.80
C GLY A 24 13.88 13.93 7.51
N VAL A 25 14.51 13.43 8.58
CA VAL A 25 15.54 14.17 9.31
C VAL A 25 16.94 13.71 8.90
N GLY A 26 17.16 12.39 8.81
CA GLY A 26 18.50 11.85 8.51
C GLY A 26 18.86 12.02 7.02
N LEU A 27 18.13 11.37 6.15
CA LEU A 27 18.48 11.34 4.72
C LEU A 27 18.12 12.65 4.00
N ALA A 28 17.00 13.30 4.37
CA ALA A 28 16.59 14.55 3.75
C ALA A 28 17.65 15.65 3.95
N ALA A 29 18.18 15.81 5.17
CA ALA A 29 19.22 16.77 5.46
C ALA A 29 20.49 16.54 4.59
N LEU A 30 20.85 15.30 4.35
CA LEU A 30 22.01 14.94 3.51
C LEU A 30 21.72 15.19 2.01
N VAL A 31 20.56 14.82 1.52
CA VAL A 31 20.18 15.00 0.11
C VAL A 31 20.02 16.49 -0.20
N ASP A 32 19.28 17.22 0.62
CA ASP A 32 19.02 18.64 0.41
C ASP A 32 20.31 19.48 0.49
N ALA A 33 21.27 19.10 1.37
CA ALA A 33 22.57 19.74 1.45
C ALA A 33 23.48 19.46 0.24
N ASN A 34 23.39 18.27 -0.37
CA ASN A 34 24.25 17.86 -1.47
C ASN A 34 23.70 18.22 -2.87
N THR A 35 22.39 18.39 -3.01
CA THR A 35 21.79 18.74 -4.32
C THR A 35 21.91 20.23 -4.66
N GLY A 36 22.33 21.08 -3.71
CA GLY A 36 22.57 22.53 -3.95
C GLY A 36 21.35 23.33 -4.43
N ALA A 37 20.26 22.66 -4.77
CA ALA A 37 19.05 23.22 -5.36
C ALA A 37 17.83 23.15 -4.40
N GLY A 38 18.07 22.77 -3.14
CA GLY A 38 16.99 22.66 -2.13
C GLY A 38 16.05 21.49 -2.33
N GLY A 39 16.53 20.34 -2.84
CA GLY A 39 15.74 19.11 -2.91
C GLY A 39 15.84 18.33 -4.22
N VAL A 40 14.85 17.45 -4.44
CA VAL A 40 14.77 16.59 -5.62
C VAL A 40 14.27 17.40 -6.83
N PRO A 41 15.02 17.45 -7.96
CA PRO A 41 14.57 18.14 -9.15
C PRO A 41 13.42 17.39 -9.82
N LEU A 42 12.31 18.08 -10.08
CA LEU A 42 11.11 17.53 -10.75
C LEU A 42 11.04 17.88 -12.25
N GLY A 43 12.07 18.51 -12.80
CA GLY A 43 12.04 19.11 -14.14
C GLY A 43 11.43 20.52 -14.15
N ALA A 44 11.51 21.21 -15.32
CA ALA A 44 11.02 22.58 -15.50
C ALA A 44 11.50 23.58 -14.42
N GLY A 45 12.68 23.37 -13.82
CA GLY A 45 13.24 24.25 -12.79
C GLY A 45 12.56 24.17 -11.41
N ARG A 46 11.63 23.23 -11.20
CA ARG A 46 11.03 22.99 -9.88
C ARG A 46 11.82 21.93 -9.12
N ALA A 47 12.05 22.18 -7.85
CA ALA A 47 12.58 21.20 -6.91
C ALA A 47 11.68 21.16 -5.67
N VAL A 48 11.59 20.02 -5.03
CA VAL A 48 10.87 19.83 -3.76
C VAL A 48 11.80 19.25 -2.71
N PRO A 49 11.67 19.61 -1.43
CA PRO A 49 12.42 18.99 -0.35
C PRO A 49 12.28 17.46 -0.41
N TYR A 50 13.35 16.73 -0.09
CA TYR A 50 13.33 15.26 -0.20
C TYR A 50 12.22 14.61 0.62
N LEU A 51 11.91 15.16 1.80
CA LEU A 51 10.79 14.67 2.63
C LEU A 51 9.45 14.77 1.89
N VAL A 52 9.18 15.88 1.20
CA VAL A 52 7.95 16.10 0.41
C VAL A 52 7.87 15.11 -0.75
N PHE A 53 9.00 14.82 -1.40
CA PHE A 53 9.08 13.85 -2.49
C PHE A 53 8.80 12.43 -2.04
N VAL A 54 9.33 11.99 -0.89
CA VAL A 54 9.23 10.61 -0.42
C VAL A 54 7.93 10.34 0.35
N ALA A 55 7.28 11.36 0.90
CA ALA A 55 6.10 11.23 1.76
C ALA A 55 4.95 10.43 1.12
N PRO A 56 4.52 10.68 -0.14
CA PRO A 56 3.48 9.89 -0.79
C PRO A 56 3.86 8.42 -0.97
N ALA A 57 5.13 8.15 -1.26
CA ALA A 57 5.64 6.80 -1.43
C ALA A 57 5.66 6.02 -0.12
N LEU A 58 6.03 6.66 0.99
CA LEU A 58 5.99 6.04 2.32
C LEU A 58 4.56 5.73 2.75
N LEU A 59 3.61 6.63 2.48
CA LEU A 59 2.19 6.41 2.78
C LEU A 59 1.64 5.23 1.96
N ALA A 60 1.91 5.18 0.65
CA ALA A 60 1.50 4.09 -0.22
C ALA A 60 2.14 2.75 0.18
N THR A 61 3.42 2.77 0.59
CA THR A 61 4.12 1.59 1.11
C THR A 61 3.48 1.08 2.38
N ALA A 62 3.15 1.96 3.33
CA ALA A 62 2.47 1.57 4.56
C ALA A 62 1.11 0.92 4.27
N ALA A 63 0.34 1.45 3.32
CA ALA A 63 -0.91 0.85 2.87
C ALA A 63 -0.72 -0.55 2.29
N ILE A 64 0.28 -0.75 1.43
CA ILE A 64 0.59 -2.07 0.84
C ILE A 64 1.05 -3.06 1.91
N MET A 65 1.88 -2.64 2.87
CA MET A 65 2.32 -3.50 3.96
C MET A 65 1.13 -3.96 4.82
N VAL A 66 0.25 -3.05 5.21
CA VAL A 66 -0.99 -3.39 5.94
C VAL A 66 -1.86 -4.33 5.12
N ALA A 67 -2.05 -4.06 3.83
CA ALA A 67 -2.82 -4.92 2.96
C ALA A 67 -2.20 -6.31 2.81
N ALA A 68 -0.87 -6.42 2.74
CA ALA A 68 -0.15 -7.69 2.70
C ALA A 68 -0.35 -8.48 4.00
N GLU A 69 -0.22 -7.84 5.16
CA GLU A 69 -0.43 -8.48 6.46
C GLU A 69 -1.85 -9.01 6.63
N GLU A 70 -2.87 -8.20 6.31
CA GLU A 70 -4.27 -8.56 6.48
C GLU A 70 -4.76 -9.63 5.50
N ASN A 71 -4.15 -9.72 4.33
CA ASN A 71 -4.59 -10.64 3.28
C ASN A 71 -3.75 -11.92 3.18
N THR A 72 -2.84 -12.18 4.13
CA THR A 72 -2.04 -13.43 4.21
C THR A 72 -2.48 -14.31 5.38
N TYR A 73 -1.79 -14.21 6.50
CA TYR A 73 -2.05 -15.05 7.69
C TYR A 73 -3.47 -14.95 8.26
N PRO A 74 -4.13 -13.77 8.32
CA PRO A 74 -5.51 -13.70 8.78
C PRO A 74 -6.47 -14.49 7.90
N VAL A 75 -6.31 -14.44 6.57
CA VAL A 75 -7.10 -15.20 5.60
C VAL A 75 -6.90 -16.70 5.80
N MET A 76 -5.63 -17.12 5.86
CA MET A 76 -5.30 -18.53 6.10
C MET A 76 -5.80 -19.01 7.46
N SER A 77 -5.69 -18.20 8.50
CA SER A 77 -6.22 -18.49 9.83
C SER A 77 -7.73 -18.75 9.79
N GLY A 78 -8.47 -17.97 9.00
CA GLY A 78 -9.89 -18.15 8.81
C GLY A 78 -10.27 -19.50 8.21
N PHE A 79 -9.45 -20.04 7.30
CA PHE A 79 -9.68 -21.34 6.67
C PHE A 79 -9.09 -22.52 7.45
N LYS A 80 -7.87 -22.40 7.99
CA LYS A 80 -7.13 -23.55 8.51
C LYS A 80 -7.10 -23.61 10.04
N TRP A 81 -6.58 -22.59 10.69
CA TRP A 81 -6.29 -22.68 12.12
C TRP A 81 -7.51 -22.39 13.00
N ARG A 82 -8.14 -21.24 12.81
CA ARG A 82 -9.33 -20.83 13.59
C ARG A 82 -10.64 -21.29 12.98
N ARG A 83 -10.63 -21.64 11.69
CA ARG A 83 -11.80 -22.08 10.91
C ARG A 83 -13.02 -21.17 11.03
N THR A 84 -12.80 -19.87 11.21
CA THR A 84 -13.85 -18.88 11.43
C THR A 84 -14.76 -18.68 10.22
N TYR A 85 -14.32 -19.07 9.01
CA TYR A 85 -15.14 -18.96 7.81
C TYR A 85 -16.16 -20.10 7.67
N TYR A 86 -15.98 -21.23 8.39
CA TYR A 86 -16.92 -22.35 8.34
C TYR A 86 -18.12 -22.19 9.30
N GLY A 87 -17.97 -21.41 10.39
CA GLY A 87 -19.08 -21.12 11.30
C GLY A 87 -20.24 -20.39 10.61
N PRO A 88 -20.01 -19.28 9.92
CA PRO A 88 -21.04 -18.58 9.15
C PRO A 88 -21.67 -19.41 8.03
N GLN A 89 -20.98 -20.43 7.51
CA GLN A 89 -21.52 -21.33 6.50
C GLN A 89 -22.73 -22.14 6.99
N ALA A 90 -22.85 -22.34 8.30
CA ALA A 90 -24.04 -22.95 8.91
C ALA A 90 -25.25 -21.98 8.98
N THR A 91 -25.10 -20.75 8.50
CA THR A 91 -26.13 -19.72 8.40
C THR A 91 -26.41 -19.41 6.91
N PRO A 92 -27.48 -18.67 6.55
CA PRO A 92 -27.76 -18.33 5.15
C PRO A 92 -26.79 -17.28 4.53
N LEU A 93 -25.57 -17.17 5.07
CA LEU A 93 -24.52 -16.27 4.55
C LEU A 93 -23.81 -16.91 3.36
N ALA A 94 -23.82 -16.21 2.23
CA ALA A 94 -23.06 -16.62 1.06
C ALA A 94 -21.56 -16.32 1.25
N SER A 95 -20.69 -17.15 0.62
CA SER A 95 -19.23 -16.95 0.63
C SER A 95 -18.80 -15.54 0.18
N ARG A 96 -19.54 -14.93 -0.77
CA ARG A 96 -19.30 -13.54 -1.21
C ARG A 96 -19.43 -12.50 -0.09
N GLN A 97 -20.30 -12.75 0.90
CA GLN A 97 -20.48 -11.85 2.02
C GLN A 97 -19.32 -11.93 3.00
N LEU A 98 -18.69 -13.09 3.14
CA LEU A 98 -17.47 -13.27 3.93
C LEU A 98 -16.29 -12.51 3.30
N VAL A 99 -16.11 -12.62 1.98
CA VAL A 99 -15.09 -11.85 1.24
C VAL A 99 -15.33 -10.35 1.42
N ASN A 100 -16.57 -9.88 1.21
CA ASN A 100 -16.90 -8.46 1.34
C ASN A 100 -16.69 -7.96 2.78
N GLY A 101 -17.05 -8.76 3.78
CA GLY A 101 -16.82 -8.43 5.19
C GLY A 101 -15.33 -8.30 5.51
N HIS A 102 -14.50 -9.21 5.00
CA HIS A 102 -13.04 -9.12 5.13
C HIS A 102 -12.50 -7.86 4.43
N CYS A 103 -12.91 -7.61 3.19
CA CYS A 103 -12.52 -6.39 2.44
C CYS A 103 -12.90 -5.12 3.18
N LEU A 104 -14.09 -5.05 3.78
CA LEU A 104 -14.53 -3.90 4.56
C LEU A 104 -13.66 -3.71 5.81
N GLY A 105 -13.33 -4.79 6.51
CA GLY A 105 -12.41 -4.75 7.65
C GLY A 105 -11.02 -4.23 7.26
N VAL A 106 -10.48 -4.73 6.14
CA VAL A 106 -9.20 -4.26 5.59
C VAL A 106 -9.29 -2.78 5.17
N LEU A 107 -10.39 -2.35 4.54
CA LEU A 107 -10.62 -0.94 4.19
C LEU A 107 -10.58 -0.03 5.41
N CYS A 108 -11.32 -0.36 6.46
CA CYS A 108 -11.33 0.41 7.70
C CYS A 108 -9.92 0.52 8.29
N ARG A 109 -9.16 -0.58 8.30
CA ARG A 109 -7.78 -0.59 8.80
C ARG A 109 -6.85 0.23 7.91
N LEU A 110 -6.95 0.13 6.59
CA LEU A 110 -6.19 0.96 5.65
C LEU A 110 -6.48 2.44 5.85
N LEU A 111 -7.74 2.84 5.92
CA LEU A 111 -8.12 4.24 6.12
C LEU A 111 -7.63 4.78 7.46
N LEU A 112 -7.71 3.98 8.53
CA LEU A 112 -7.19 4.35 9.84
C LEU A 112 -5.67 4.54 9.79
N THR A 113 -4.93 3.57 9.24
CA THR A 113 -3.47 3.63 9.15
C THR A 113 -3.01 4.76 8.25
N CYS A 114 -3.61 4.89 7.05
CA CYS A 114 -3.28 5.99 6.14
C CYS A 114 -3.63 7.35 6.72
N GLY A 115 -4.77 7.47 7.44
CA GLY A 115 -5.17 8.71 8.10
C GLY A 115 -4.20 9.11 9.22
N LEU A 116 -3.80 8.17 10.07
CA LEU A 116 -2.80 8.42 11.11
C LEU A 116 -1.43 8.78 10.51
N TYR A 117 -1.01 8.03 9.48
CA TYR A 117 0.25 8.34 8.79
C TYR A 117 0.22 9.73 8.15
N PHE A 118 -0.88 10.07 7.48
CA PHE A 118 -1.09 11.38 6.88
C PHE A 118 -1.04 12.51 7.90
N LEU A 119 -1.61 12.30 9.10
CA LEU A 119 -1.52 13.27 10.20
C LEU A 119 -0.04 13.53 10.57
N PHE A 120 0.80 12.50 10.65
CA PHE A 120 2.23 12.69 10.88
C PHE A 120 2.89 13.43 9.73
N LEU A 121 2.55 13.13 8.47
CA LEU A 121 3.07 13.87 7.32
C LEU A 121 2.74 15.37 7.39
N LEU A 122 1.53 15.73 7.85
CA LEU A 122 1.15 17.12 8.10
C LEU A 122 1.98 17.76 9.21
N LEU A 123 2.20 17.05 10.34
CA LEU A 123 3.01 17.54 11.46
C LEU A 123 4.46 17.80 11.06
N PHE A 124 5.01 17.01 10.14
CA PHE A 124 6.36 17.18 9.58
C PHE A 124 6.43 18.18 8.43
N GLY A 125 5.30 18.80 8.04
CA GLY A 125 5.27 19.73 6.91
C GLY A 125 5.53 19.09 5.53
N ALA A 126 5.30 17.77 5.42
CA ALA A 126 5.59 17.00 4.22
C ALA A 126 4.51 17.09 3.14
N VAL A 127 3.42 17.83 3.38
CA VAL A 127 2.27 17.97 2.47
C VAL A 127 1.98 19.46 2.27
N PRO A 128 2.57 20.11 1.27
CA PRO A 128 2.39 21.53 1.03
C PRO A 128 1.04 21.90 0.39
N GLU A 129 0.39 20.96 -0.34
CA GLU A 129 -0.85 21.23 -1.07
C GLU A 129 -2.10 20.94 -0.25
N ALA A 130 -3.12 21.76 -0.41
CA ALA A 130 -4.43 21.55 0.24
C ALA A 130 -5.13 20.28 -0.25
N SER A 131 -4.85 19.81 -1.46
CA SER A 131 -5.34 18.55 -2.05
C SER A 131 -4.69 17.31 -1.45
N GLY A 132 -3.70 17.46 -0.58
CA GLY A 132 -2.92 16.36 0.01
C GLY A 132 -3.74 15.27 0.70
N TRP A 133 -4.94 15.60 1.23
CA TRP A 133 -5.85 14.60 1.80
C TRP A 133 -6.21 13.46 0.83
N ALA A 134 -6.14 13.71 -0.50
CA ALA A 134 -6.39 12.71 -1.53
C ALA A 134 -5.30 11.61 -1.57
N MET A 135 -4.16 11.82 -0.90
CA MET A 135 -3.15 10.77 -0.69
C MET A 135 -3.71 9.57 0.10
N ILE A 136 -4.70 9.79 0.99
CA ILE A 136 -5.31 8.72 1.78
C ILE A 136 -6.04 7.71 0.88
N PRO A 137 -7.06 8.12 0.08
CA PRO A 137 -7.75 7.18 -0.79
C PRO A 137 -6.86 6.60 -1.89
N THR A 138 -5.86 7.34 -2.41
CA THR A 138 -4.93 6.80 -3.41
C THR A 138 -4.03 5.72 -2.83
N ALA A 139 -3.53 5.89 -1.60
CA ALA A 139 -2.76 4.89 -0.90
C ALA A 139 -3.62 3.65 -0.55
N ALA A 140 -4.85 3.85 -0.08
CA ALA A 140 -5.78 2.76 0.19
C ALA A 140 -6.12 1.96 -1.08
N LEU A 141 -6.30 2.64 -2.22
CA LEU A 141 -6.52 1.99 -3.52
C LEU A 141 -5.29 1.15 -3.93
N GLY A 142 -4.07 1.67 -3.75
CA GLY A 142 -2.83 0.92 -3.95
C GLY A 142 -2.73 -0.31 -3.05
N GLY A 143 -3.08 -0.17 -1.78
CA GLY A 143 -3.19 -1.27 -0.82
C GLY A 143 -4.16 -2.36 -1.29
N PHE A 144 -5.35 -1.99 -1.77
CA PHE A 144 -6.30 -2.95 -2.36
C PHE A 144 -5.82 -3.58 -3.66
N ALA A 145 -5.21 -2.80 -4.55
CA ALA A 145 -4.68 -3.30 -5.81
C ALA A 145 -3.63 -4.40 -5.60
N PHE A 146 -2.86 -4.33 -4.51
CA PHE A 146 -1.91 -5.35 -4.09
C PHE A 146 -2.57 -6.44 -3.23
N GLY A 147 -3.34 -6.05 -2.21
CA GLY A 147 -3.84 -6.95 -1.18
C GLY A 147 -4.91 -7.93 -1.67
N LEU A 148 -5.82 -7.52 -2.56
CA LEU A 148 -6.91 -8.40 -2.99
C LEU A 148 -6.45 -9.56 -3.89
N PRO A 149 -5.52 -9.40 -4.86
CA PRO A 149 -4.88 -10.54 -5.51
C PRO A 149 -4.15 -11.45 -4.53
N LEU A 150 -3.47 -10.88 -3.52
CA LEU A 150 -2.80 -11.64 -2.47
C LEU A 150 -3.79 -12.41 -1.59
N MET A 151 -4.96 -11.83 -1.29
CA MET A 151 -6.06 -12.53 -0.60
C MET A 151 -6.55 -13.74 -1.39
N ALA A 152 -6.71 -13.60 -2.71
CA ALA A 152 -7.08 -14.71 -3.59
C ALA A 152 -6.03 -15.83 -3.55
N TYR A 153 -4.75 -15.46 -3.61
CA TYR A 153 -3.63 -16.39 -3.49
C TYR A 153 -3.62 -17.09 -2.13
N ALA A 154 -3.68 -16.34 -1.02
CA ALA A 154 -3.65 -16.86 0.33
C ALA A 154 -4.84 -17.79 0.63
N SER A 155 -6.01 -17.45 0.09
CA SER A 155 -7.21 -18.30 0.23
C SER A 155 -7.10 -19.63 -0.53
N GLY A 156 -6.24 -19.72 -1.54
CA GLY A 156 -5.97 -20.95 -2.28
C GLY A 156 -4.97 -21.88 -1.61
N ILE A 157 -4.19 -21.40 -0.65
CA ILE A 157 -3.15 -22.19 0.03
C ILE A 157 -3.80 -23.11 1.06
N GLU A 158 -3.52 -24.42 0.97
CA GLU A 158 -3.96 -25.41 1.95
C GLU A 158 -2.96 -25.55 3.09
N ASP A 159 -1.66 -25.61 2.77
CA ASP A 159 -0.55 -25.74 3.71
C ASP A 159 0.48 -24.62 3.52
N GLU A 160 0.70 -23.86 4.58
CA GLU A 160 1.75 -22.85 4.62
C GLU A 160 3.10 -23.54 4.80
N LYS A 161 4.00 -23.35 3.81
CA LYS A 161 5.36 -23.88 3.76
C LYS A 161 6.38 -22.76 3.50
N GLY A 162 6.13 -21.56 4.02
CA GLY A 162 6.97 -20.40 3.81
C GLY A 162 6.57 -19.51 2.63
N GLN A 163 5.42 -19.78 1.97
CA GLN A 163 4.99 -19.01 0.79
C GLN A 163 4.81 -17.53 1.09
N PHE A 164 4.27 -17.18 2.26
CA PHE A 164 4.08 -15.78 2.64
C PHE A 164 5.41 -15.07 2.91
N ALA A 165 6.38 -15.78 3.47
CA ALA A 165 7.74 -15.24 3.62
C ALA A 165 8.40 -15.01 2.25
N LEU A 166 8.16 -15.88 1.27
CA LEU A 166 8.63 -15.67 -0.11
C LEU A 166 7.97 -14.44 -0.75
N VAL A 167 6.64 -14.27 -0.60
CA VAL A 167 5.94 -13.08 -1.09
C VAL A 167 6.53 -11.82 -0.45
N GLN A 168 6.76 -11.83 0.88
CA GLN A 168 7.33 -10.67 1.57
C GLN A 168 8.73 -10.32 1.04
N ARG A 169 9.58 -11.32 0.83
CA ARG A 169 10.99 -11.09 0.41
C ARG A 169 11.14 -10.81 -1.08
N PHE A 170 10.39 -11.52 -1.93
CA PHE A 170 10.60 -11.49 -3.38
C PHE A 170 9.56 -10.66 -4.14
N VAL A 171 8.48 -10.23 -3.48
CA VAL A 171 7.48 -9.34 -4.08
C VAL A 171 7.45 -8.01 -3.35
N VAL A 172 7.13 -7.99 -2.04
CA VAL A 172 6.95 -6.74 -1.30
C VAL A 172 8.24 -5.94 -1.18
N MET A 173 9.37 -6.59 -0.85
CA MET A 173 10.65 -5.88 -0.72
C MET A 173 11.16 -5.29 -2.05
N PRO A 174 11.17 -6.02 -3.18
CA PRO A 174 11.49 -5.43 -4.48
C PRO A 174 10.52 -4.32 -4.90
N LEU A 175 9.21 -4.48 -4.65
CA LEU A 175 8.24 -3.41 -4.87
C LEU A 175 8.65 -2.13 -4.13
N PHE A 176 8.98 -2.24 -2.85
CA PHE A 176 9.40 -1.10 -2.04
C PHE A 176 10.68 -0.42 -2.57
N LEU A 177 11.66 -1.21 -3.02
CA LEU A 177 12.95 -0.67 -3.47
C LEU A 177 12.90 -0.10 -4.90
N PHE A 178 12.15 -0.75 -5.81
CA PHE A 178 12.21 -0.45 -7.24
C PHE A 178 10.97 0.27 -7.79
N SER A 179 10.03 0.68 -6.95
CA SER A 179 8.83 1.42 -7.39
C SER A 179 8.95 2.94 -7.29
N GLY A 180 10.16 3.49 -7.39
CA GLY A 180 10.33 4.94 -7.34
C GLY A 180 10.07 5.56 -5.96
N THR A 181 10.18 4.78 -4.90
CA THR A 181 9.95 5.23 -3.51
C THR A 181 10.98 6.27 -3.08
N PHE A 182 12.26 5.98 -3.31
CA PHE A 182 13.38 6.80 -2.80
C PHE A 182 13.95 7.77 -3.83
N PHE A 183 13.75 7.51 -5.11
CA PHE A 183 14.24 8.32 -6.22
C PHE A 183 13.29 8.19 -7.41
N PRO A 184 13.27 9.19 -8.33
CA PRO A 184 12.43 9.12 -9.52
C PRO A 184 12.73 7.86 -10.34
N LEU A 185 11.71 7.26 -10.96
CA LEU A 185 11.87 6.04 -11.75
C LEU A 185 12.82 6.25 -12.94
N GLU A 186 12.87 7.47 -13.46
CA GLU A 186 13.76 7.90 -14.55
C GLU A 186 15.24 7.84 -14.19
N ALA A 187 15.57 7.94 -12.91
CA ALA A 187 16.94 7.82 -12.41
C ALA A 187 17.44 6.37 -12.38
N MET A 188 16.53 5.39 -12.51
CA MET A 188 16.89 3.97 -12.55
C MET A 188 17.43 3.55 -13.93
N PRO A 189 18.28 2.50 -13.98
CA PRO A 189 18.67 1.87 -15.25
C PRO A 189 17.45 1.40 -16.04
N PRO A 190 17.43 1.55 -17.39
CA PRO A 190 16.28 1.19 -18.21
C PRO A 190 15.81 -0.26 -18.03
N ALA A 191 16.77 -1.18 -17.76
CA ALA A 191 16.50 -2.59 -17.53
C ALA A 191 15.64 -2.87 -16.28
N VAL A 192 15.49 -1.92 -15.35
CA VAL A 192 14.74 -2.09 -14.10
C VAL A 192 13.43 -1.26 -14.09
N ARG A 193 13.31 -0.24 -14.96
CA ARG A 193 12.15 0.66 -14.99
C ARG A 193 10.82 -0.05 -15.23
N TRP A 194 10.81 -1.13 -16.02
CA TRP A 194 9.60 -1.91 -16.30
C TRP A 194 8.96 -2.47 -15.01
N PHE A 195 9.80 -2.77 -14.01
CA PHE A 195 9.30 -3.25 -12.72
C PHE A 195 8.43 -2.20 -12.02
N GLY A 196 8.86 -0.94 -12.08
CA GLY A 196 8.06 0.19 -11.58
C GLY A 196 6.73 0.31 -12.31
N TRP A 197 6.72 0.22 -13.65
CA TRP A 197 5.49 0.39 -14.46
C TRP A 197 4.42 -0.67 -14.19
N ILE A 198 4.80 -1.88 -13.79
CA ILE A 198 3.86 -2.94 -13.39
C ILE A 198 3.47 -2.81 -11.91
N SER A 199 4.24 -2.05 -11.13
CA SER A 199 4.07 -1.96 -9.69
C SER A 199 2.82 -1.17 -9.29
N PRO A 200 1.88 -1.75 -8.52
CA PRO A 200 0.78 -0.98 -7.94
C PRO A 200 1.29 0.09 -6.97
N LEU A 201 2.44 -0.13 -6.32
CA LEU A 201 3.05 0.87 -5.44
C LEU A 201 3.45 2.13 -6.20
N TRP A 202 4.08 1.99 -7.40
CA TRP A 202 4.47 3.14 -8.19
C TRP A 202 3.27 3.97 -8.64
N HIS A 203 2.22 3.33 -9.16
CA HIS A 203 1.01 4.05 -9.57
C HIS A 203 0.33 4.77 -8.40
N SER A 204 0.26 4.14 -7.24
CA SER A 204 -0.28 4.75 -6.02
C SER A 204 0.59 5.93 -5.54
N THR A 205 1.92 5.79 -5.60
CA THR A 205 2.88 6.82 -5.24
C THR A 205 2.76 8.05 -6.14
N GLU A 206 2.68 7.85 -7.45
CA GLU A 206 2.54 8.94 -8.42
C GLU A 206 1.23 9.71 -8.23
N LEU A 207 0.10 8.99 -8.01
CA LEU A 207 -1.17 9.62 -7.66
C LEU A 207 -1.05 10.44 -6.36
N GLY A 208 -0.33 9.89 -5.39
CA GLY A 208 -0.04 10.60 -4.14
C GLY A 208 0.83 11.84 -4.34
N ARG A 209 1.77 11.83 -5.27
CA ARG A 209 2.62 12.98 -5.64
C ARG A 209 1.82 14.10 -6.29
N VAL A 210 0.91 13.74 -7.20
CA VAL A 210 -0.03 14.71 -7.78
C VAL A 210 -0.86 15.39 -6.70
N ALA A 211 -1.38 14.63 -5.73
CA ALA A 211 -2.19 15.15 -4.65
C ALA A 211 -1.39 15.93 -3.59
N GLY A 212 -0.18 15.42 -3.23
CA GLY A 212 0.57 15.91 -2.07
C GLY A 212 1.36 17.19 -2.33
N TYR A 213 1.92 17.37 -3.53
CA TYR A 213 2.71 18.54 -3.89
C TYR A 213 2.48 19.07 -5.32
N GLY A 214 1.37 18.67 -5.94
CA GLY A 214 0.97 19.20 -7.25
C GLY A 214 1.94 18.81 -8.37
N GLN A 215 2.42 17.55 -8.39
CA GLN A 215 3.21 17.04 -9.53
C GLN A 215 2.38 17.15 -10.81
N VAL A 216 2.93 17.80 -11.82
CA VAL A 216 2.25 18.00 -13.10
C VAL A 216 2.35 16.73 -13.93
N GLU A 217 1.22 16.11 -14.23
CA GLU A 217 1.12 15.03 -15.20
C GLU A 217 -0.11 15.22 -16.11
N PRO A 218 -0.12 14.63 -17.31
CA PRO A 218 -1.31 14.66 -18.17
C PRO A 218 -2.49 13.97 -17.49
N ALA A 219 -3.70 14.56 -17.55
CA ALA A 219 -4.89 14.02 -16.91
C ALA A 219 -5.23 12.58 -17.31
N TRP A 220 -4.96 12.21 -18.58
CA TRP A 220 -5.17 10.83 -19.05
C TRP A 220 -4.30 9.82 -18.30
N LEU A 221 -3.11 10.21 -17.85
CA LEU A 221 -2.19 9.33 -17.12
C LEU A 221 -2.69 9.11 -15.68
N THR A 222 -3.18 10.16 -15.02
CA THR A 222 -3.87 10.06 -13.71
C THR A 222 -5.03 9.07 -13.79
N VAL A 223 -5.91 9.22 -14.81
CA VAL A 223 -7.02 8.30 -15.03
C VAL A 223 -6.55 6.87 -15.28
N LEU A 224 -5.52 6.69 -16.11
CA LEU A 224 -4.94 5.38 -16.40
C LEU A 224 -4.45 4.70 -15.12
N ARG A 225 -3.74 5.43 -14.23
CA ARG A 225 -3.24 4.92 -12.96
C ARG A 225 -4.39 4.46 -12.04
N VAL A 226 -5.43 5.28 -11.92
CA VAL A 226 -6.62 4.92 -11.12
C VAL A 226 -7.31 3.69 -11.70
N CYS A 227 -7.51 3.63 -13.03
CA CYS A 227 -8.11 2.49 -13.69
C CYS A 227 -7.27 1.22 -13.52
N TYR A 228 -5.95 1.31 -13.63
CA TYR A 228 -5.03 0.19 -13.43
C TYR A 228 -5.17 -0.40 -12.01
N LEU A 229 -5.10 0.46 -10.99
CA LEU A 229 -5.25 0.03 -9.59
C LEU A 229 -6.63 -0.54 -9.31
N ALA A 230 -7.69 0.09 -9.83
CA ALA A 230 -9.07 -0.39 -9.68
C ALA A 230 -9.29 -1.75 -10.37
N LEU A 231 -8.72 -1.96 -11.56
CA LEU A 231 -8.79 -3.23 -12.28
C LEU A 231 -8.07 -4.35 -11.54
N LEU A 232 -6.87 -4.10 -11.00
CA LEU A 232 -6.15 -5.07 -10.18
C LEU A 232 -6.94 -5.44 -8.93
N ALA A 233 -7.49 -4.44 -8.22
CA ALA A 233 -8.33 -4.66 -7.05
C ALA A 233 -9.58 -5.48 -7.40
N ALA A 234 -10.29 -5.11 -8.46
CA ALA A 234 -11.48 -5.82 -8.93
C ALA A 234 -11.17 -7.25 -9.35
N ALA A 235 -10.09 -7.47 -10.09
CA ALA A 235 -9.65 -8.80 -10.50
C ALA A 235 -9.31 -9.68 -9.28
N GLY A 236 -8.56 -9.14 -8.32
CA GLY A 236 -8.23 -9.82 -7.07
C GLY A 236 -9.47 -10.18 -6.26
N TRP A 237 -10.42 -9.25 -6.13
CA TRP A 237 -11.69 -9.48 -5.45
C TRP A 237 -12.53 -10.58 -6.12
N LEU A 238 -12.65 -10.54 -7.45
CA LEU A 238 -13.37 -11.57 -8.21
C LEU A 238 -12.72 -12.95 -8.06
N LEU A 239 -11.39 -13.02 -8.12
CA LEU A 239 -10.63 -14.25 -7.91
C LEU A 239 -10.83 -14.78 -6.48
N ALA A 240 -10.71 -13.92 -5.47
CA ALA A 240 -10.94 -14.30 -4.08
C ALA A 240 -12.34 -14.87 -3.87
N ARG A 241 -13.37 -14.22 -4.41
CA ARG A 241 -14.76 -14.74 -4.35
C ARG A 241 -14.89 -16.14 -4.95
N ARG A 242 -14.25 -16.41 -6.08
CA ARG A 242 -14.27 -17.74 -6.73
C ARG A 242 -13.56 -18.78 -5.86
N VAL A 243 -12.41 -18.44 -5.26
CA VAL A 243 -11.66 -19.36 -4.40
C VAL A 243 -12.43 -19.65 -3.11
N TYR A 244 -13.00 -18.61 -2.47
CA TYR A 244 -13.84 -18.80 -1.28
C TYR A 244 -15.05 -19.67 -1.56
N ALA A 245 -15.78 -19.40 -2.66
CA ALA A 245 -16.92 -20.22 -3.06
C ALA A 245 -16.52 -21.70 -3.25
N ARG A 246 -15.41 -21.96 -3.94
CA ARG A 246 -14.89 -23.30 -4.16
C ARG A 246 -14.50 -24.01 -2.85
N ARG A 247 -13.81 -23.30 -1.94
CA ARG A 247 -13.35 -23.88 -0.65
C ARG A 247 -14.47 -24.10 0.35
N LEU A 248 -15.50 -23.28 0.31
CA LEU A 248 -16.65 -23.38 1.21
C LEU A 248 -17.80 -24.22 0.61
N GLY A 249 -17.70 -24.68 -0.64
CA GLY A 249 -18.72 -25.52 -1.28
C GLY A 249 -20.01 -24.78 -1.63
N THR A 250 -19.95 -23.46 -1.88
CA THR A 250 -21.12 -22.60 -2.15
C THR A 250 -21.01 -21.88 -3.48
#